data_157735af49bab96cc29590508f221f65
#
_entry.id   157735af49bab96cc29590508f221f65
#
_cell.length_a   1.000
_cell.length_b   1.000
_cell.length_c   1.000
_cell.angle_alpha   90.00
_cell.angle_beta   90.00
_cell.angle_gamma   90.00
#
_symmetry.space_group_name_H-M   'P 1'
#
loop_
_entity.id
_entity.type
_entity.pdbx_description
1 polymer ?
#
loop_
_entity_poly.entity_id
_entity_poly.type
_entity_poly.pdbx_seq_one_letter_code
_entity_poly.pdbx_strand_id
1 'polypeptide(L)'
;MLKKFLSNKQNQAEILRFIIVGVICTLVDFGVSSLIQYVVYPVAEALKIGPFTITPNIFLAALFGFIFGVITNYILSVIVVFKNVENKKTSRSAKGFIIFVLLSTGGFLINYAIKELGNLIIPMDTNYIWFVFIFGVATFVVLIYNYVTRKLILFKPKKEEMIKSDENPYF
;
A
#
# COMPACT_ATOMS: atom_id res chain seq x y z
N MET A 1 -17.92 -3.48 -18.58
CA MET A 1 -17.57 -4.09 -17.28
C MET A 1 -17.28 -3.07 -16.19
N LEU A 2 -16.34 -2.13 -16.37
CA LEU A 2 -15.97 -1.17 -15.32
C LEU A 2 -17.12 -0.25 -14.86
N LYS A 3 -17.95 0.26 -15.80
CA LYS A 3 -19.13 1.09 -15.45
C LYS A 3 -20.15 0.35 -14.59
N LYS A 4 -20.43 -0.94 -14.87
CA LYS A 4 -21.38 -1.76 -14.11
C LYS A 4 -20.85 -2.11 -12.72
N PHE A 5 -19.51 -2.31 -12.60
CA PHE A 5 -18.83 -2.53 -11.31
C PHE A 5 -18.87 -1.28 -10.42
N LEU A 6 -18.65 -0.10 -11.00
CA LEU A 6 -18.69 1.18 -10.27
C LEU A 6 -20.11 1.66 -9.94
N SER A 7 -21.14 1.15 -10.64
CA SER A 7 -22.55 1.51 -10.43
C SER A 7 -23.19 0.78 -9.23
N ASN A 8 -22.58 -0.29 -8.72
CA ASN A 8 -23.10 -1.04 -7.58
C ASN A 8 -22.77 -0.34 -6.27
N LYS A 9 -23.79 0.08 -5.49
CA LYS A 9 -23.65 0.78 -4.20
C LYS A 9 -22.78 0.02 -3.19
N GLN A 10 -22.80 -1.32 -3.22
CA GLN A 10 -21.99 -2.15 -2.35
C GLN A 10 -20.49 -2.05 -2.70
N ASN A 11 -20.17 -2.10 -4.00
CA ASN A 11 -18.78 -1.93 -4.46
C ASN A 11 -18.27 -0.52 -4.20
N GLN A 12 -19.11 0.51 -4.33
CA GLN A 12 -18.73 1.89 -4.00
C GLN A 12 -18.38 2.03 -2.51
N ALA A 13 -19.17 1.43 -1.63
CA ALA A 13 -18.90 1.46 -0.19
C ALA A 13 -17.60 0.70 0.17
N GLU A 14 -17.31 -0.40 -0.51
CA GLU A 14 -16.04 -1.14 -0.32
C GLU A 14 -14.83 -0.33 -0.81
N ILE A 15 -14.93 0.28 -1.99
CA ILE A 15 -13.88 1.16 -2.52
C ILE A 15 -13.65 2.34 -1.58
N LEU A 16 -14.72 2.98 -1.09
CA LEU A 16 -14.60 4.09 -0.16
C LEU A 16 -13.90 3.67 1.15
N ARG A 17 -14.29 2.54 1.73
CA ARG A 17 -13.62 1.99 2.93
C ARG A 17 -12.15 1.68 2.65
N PHE A 18 -11.83 1.10 1.49
CA PHE A 18 -10.45 0.83 1.09
C PHE A 18 -9.63 2.12 0.98
N ILE A 19 -10.19 3.17 0.38
CA ILE A 19 -9.53 4.49 0.27
C ILE A 19 -9.30 5.08 1.67
N ILE A 20 -10.31 5.07 2.54
CA ILE A 20 -10.18 5.59 3.92
C ILE A 20 -9.07 4.85 4.68
N VAL A 21 -9.06 3.52 4.63
CA VAL A 21 -8.01 2.71 5.24
C VAL A 21 -6.65 3.04 4.63
N GLY A 22 -6.58 3.19 3.30
CA GLY A 22 -5.36 3.60 2.60
C GLY A 22 -4.83 4.95 3.08
N VAL A 23 -5.70 5.94 3.24
CA VAL A 23 -5.32 7.27 3.76
C VAL A 23 -4.77 7.17 5.18
N ILE A 24 -5.44 6.44 6.07
CA ILE A 24 -4.96 6.26 7.46
C ILE A 24 -3.58 5.58 7.48
N CYS A 25 -3.40 4.53 6.69
CA CYS A 25 -2.10 3.85 6.60
C CYS A 25 -1.00 4.75 6.04
N THR A 26 -1.33 5.59 5.06
CA THR A 26 -0.41 6.58 4.50
C THR A 26 0.00 7.63 5.54
N LEU A 27 -0.94 8.10 6.35
CA LEU A 27 -0.62 9.05 7.44
C LEU A 27 0.30 8.43 8.49
N VAL A 28 0.09 7.15 8.83
CA VAL A 28 0.96 6.41 9.75
C VAL A 28 2.35 6.22 9.14
N ASP A 29 2.43 5.74 7.89
CA ASP A 29 3.70 5.58 7.17
C ASP A 29 4.45 6.91 7.06
N PHE A 30 3.76 7.98 6.67
CA PHE A 30 4.33 9.33 6.58
C PHE A 30 4.87 9.83 7.92
N GLY A 31 4.09 9.69 8.98
CA GLY A 31 4.49 10.12 10.32
C GLY A 31 5.73 9.38 10.82
N VAL A 32 5.74 8.04 10.68
CA VAL A 32 6.88 7.21 11.07
C VAL A 32 8.10 7.50 10.20
N SER A 33 7.93 7.58 8.88
CA SER A 33 9.02 7.88 7.95
C SER A 33 9.64 9.26 8.24
N SER A 34 8.81 10.28 8.49
CA SER A 34 9.29 11.61 8.85
C SER A 34 10.03 11.61 10.19
N LEU A 35 9.49 10.91 11.20
CA LEU A 35 10.14 10.79 12.50
C LEU A 35 11.53 10.16 12.39
N ILE A 36 11.65 9.03 11.66
CA ILE A 36 12.93 8.36 11.47
C ILE A 36 13.91 9.24 10.71
N GLN A 37 13.49 9.83 9.59
CA GLN A 37 14.37 10.56 8.69
C GLN A 37 14.85 11.89 9.25
N TYR A 38 14.02 12.61 10.05
CA TYR A 38 14.35 13.96 10.50
C TYR A 38 14.66 14.07 12.00
N VAL A 39 14.24 13.10 12.82
CA VAL A 39 14.41 13.16 14.27
C VAL A 39 15.37 12.08 14.78
N VAL A 40 15.13 10.82 14.41
CA VAL A 40 15.89 9.69 14.96
C VAL A 40 17.24 9.53 14.26
N TYR A 41 17.25 9.64 12.93
CA TYR A 41 18.44 9.44 12.11
C TYR A 41 18.51 10.45 10.95
N PRO A 42 18.72 11.75 11.27
CA PRO A 42 18.58 12.83 10.28
C PRO A 42 19.68 12.84 9.21
N VAL A 43 20.90 12.38 9.55
CA VAL A 43 22.03 12.39 8.63
C VAL A 43 22.69 11.02 8.57
N ALA A 44 22.90 10.52 7.36
CA ALA A 44 23.60 9.27 7.12
C ALA A 44 24.46 9.37 5.85
N GLU A 45 25.70 8.94 5.94
CA GLU A 45 26.54 8.79 4.75
C GLU A 45 25.98 7.69 3.85
N ALA A 46 25.93 7.97 2.55
CA ALA A 46 25.45 7.01 1.57
C ALA A 46 26.46 5.85 1.42
N LEU A 47 25.96 4.63 1.53
CA LEU A 47 26.72 3.40 1.37
C LEU A 47 26.69 2.94 -0.08
N LYS A 48 27.85 2.76 -0.70
CA LYS A 48 27.95 2.18 -2.04
C LYS A 48 28.12 0.67 -1.93
N ILE A 49 27.16 -0.08 -2.48
CA ILE A 49 27.20 -1.55 -2.55
C ILE A 49 27.17 -1.95 -4.02
N GLY A 50 28.34 -2.12 -4.62
CA GLY A 50 28.47 -2.35 -6.05
C GLY A 50 27.94 -1.17 -6.87
N PRO A 51 27.00 -1.39 -7.81
CA PRO A 51 26.37 -0.33 -8.61
C PRO A 51 25.27 0.46 -7.84
N PHE A 52 24.91 0.02 -6.63
CA PHE A 52 23.80 0.60 -5.86
C PHE A 52 24.33 1.55 -4.78
N THR A 53 23.68 2.68 -4.64
CA THR A 53 23.85 3.60 -3.52
C THR A 53 22.65 3.47 -2.58
N ILE A 54 22.89 3.16 -1.32
CA ILE A 54 21.86 3.05 -0.28
C ILE A 54 22.07 4.18 0.71
N THR A 55 21.03 4.96 0.93
CA THR A 55 21.01 6.02 1.94
C THR A 55 20.33 5.48 3.21
N PRO A 56 21.09 5.19 4.30
CA PRO A 56 20.57 4.45 5.45
C PRO A 56 19.35 5.09 6.12
N ASN A 57 19.31 6.41 6.26
CA ASN A 57 18.16 7.12 6.84
C ASN A 57 16.90 6.96 5.99
N ILE A 58 17.00 7.00 4.66
CA ILE A 58 15.89 6.79 3.74
C ILE A 58 15.43 5.33 3.81
N PHE A 59 16.37 4.39 3.83
CA PHE A 59 16.05 2.96 3.95
C PHE A 59 15.32 2.65 5.26
N LEU A 60 15.85 3.12 6.39
CA LEU A 60 15.24 2.92 7.70
C LEU A 60 13.86 3.62 7.80
N ALA A 61 13.74 4.84 7.30
CA ALA A 61 12.46 5.54 7.25
C ALA A 61 11.41 4.76 6.44
N ALA A 62 11.80 4.26 5.25
CA ALA A 62 10.92 3.45 4.42
C ALA A 62 10.56 2.11 5.08
N LEU A 63 11.53 1.45 5.71
CA LEU A 63 11.32 0.15 6.37
C LEU A 63 10.36 0.26 7.56
N PHE A 64 10.60 1.20 8.47
CA PHE A 64 9.74 1.38 9.64
C PHE A 64 8.37 1.92 9.24
N GLY A 65 8.28 2.89 8.31
CA GLY A 65 7.01 3.35 7.75
C GLY A 65 6.20 2.20 7.16
N PHE A 66 6.83 1.33 6.37
CA PHE A 66 6.21 0.14 5.81
C PHE A 66 5.70 -0.83 6.90
N ILE A 67 6.52 -1.15 7.90
CA ILE A 67 6.12 -2.08 8.98
C ILE A 67 4.88 -1.57 9.71
N PHE A 68 4.90 -0.32 10.16
CA PHE A 68 3.76 0.28 10.85
C PHE A 68 2.55 0.46 9.94
N GLY A 69 2.77 0.84 8.67
CA GLY A 69 1.73 0.92 7.65
C GLY A 69 1.06 -0.43 7.39
N VAL A 70 1.82 -1.54 7.28
CA VAL A 70 1.30 -2.91 7.09
C VAL A 70 0.50 -3.38 8.30
N ILE A 71 1.00 -3.16 9.51
CA ILE A 71 0.30 -3.53 10.75
C ILE A 71 -1.04 -2.78 10.82
N THR A 72 -1.03 -1.47 10.59
CA THR A 72 -2.24 -0.63 10.60
C THR A 72 -3.22 -1.08 9.52
N ASN A 73 -2.74 -1.34 8.30
CA ASN A 73 -3.56 -1.80 7.19
C ASN A 73 -4.20 -3.16 7.48
N TYR A 74 -3.44 -4.10 8.07
CA TYR A 74 -3.99 -5.40 8.43
C TYR A 74 -5.10 -5.26 9.49
N ILE A 75 -4.85 -4.52 10.56
CA ILE A 75 -5.82 -4.32 11.65
C ILE A 75 -7.09 -3.66 11.10
N LEU A 76 -6.97 -2.56 10.36
CA LEU A 76 -8.10 -1.85 9.79
C LEU A 76 -8.84 -2.65 8.72
N SER A 77 -8.12 -3.42 7.90
CA SER A 77 -8.73 -4.30 6.90
C SER A 77 -9.62 -5.36 7.58
N VAL A 78 -9.13 -5.99 8.64
CA VAL A 78 -9.90 -7.00 9.40
C VAL A 78 -11.13 -6.39 10.08
N ILE A 79 -11.01 -5.17 10.61
CA ILE A 79 -12.09 -4.53 11.39
C ILE A 79 -13.12 -3.85 10.46
N VAL A 80 -12.66 -3.16 9.41
CA VAL A 80 -13.50 -2.24 8.62
C VAL A 80 -13.89 -2.81 7.27
N VAL A 81 -12.92 -3.37 6.51
CA VAL A 81 -13.15 -3.78 5.12
C VAL A 81 -13.82 -5.13 5.03
N PHE A 82 -13.38 -6.12 5.82
CA PHE A 82 -13.82 -7.51 5.73
C PHE A 82 -15.03 -7.86 6.62
N LYS A 83 -15.79 -6.88 7.09
CA LYS A 83 -16.99 -7.11 7.89
C LYS A 83 -18.07 -7.91 7.14
N ASN A 84 -18.19 -7.75 5.83
CA ASN A 84 -19.29 -8.26 5.01
C ASN A 84 -18.86 -9.20 3.87
N VAL A 85 -17.63 -9.71 3.86
CA VAL A 85 -17.17 -10.64 2.82
C VAL A 85 -17.50 -12.08 3.21
N GLU A 86 -18.24 -12.80 2.34
CA GLU A 86 -18.64 -14.20 2.56
C GLU A 86 -17.46 -15.15 2.76
N ASN A 87 -16.27 -14.82 2.27
CA ASN A 87 -15.04 -15.61 2.44
C ASN A 87 -14.18 -15.16 3.64
N LYS A 88 -14.81 -14.90 4.79
CA LYS A 88 -14.14 -14.55 6.05
C LYS A 88 -13.06 -15.58 6.48
N LYS A 89 -13.22 -16.86 6.10
CA LYS A 89 -12.26 -17.92 6.45
C LYS A 89 -10.92 -17.78 5.72
N THR A 90 -10.90 -17.35 4.46
CA THR A 90 -9.66 -17.28 3.68
C THR A 90 -8.88 -15.99 3.94
N SER A 91 -9.55 -14.87 4.10
CA SER A 91 -8.90 -13.58 4.40
C SER A 91 -8.36 -13.46 5.83
N ARG A 92 -8.95 -14.23 6.76
CA ARG A 92 -8.48 -14.37 8.17
C ARG A 92 -7.56 -15.56 8.38
N SER A 93 -7.24 -16.32 7.34
CA SER A 93 -6.33 -17.45 7.44
C SER A 93 -4.87 -16.99 7.40
N ALA A 94 -3.97 -17.77 8.01
CA ALA A 94 -2.52 -17.54 7.94
C ALA A 94 -2.03 -17.45 6.48
N LYS A 95 -2.64 -18.21 5.55
CA LYS A 95 -2.32 -18.17 4.12
C LYS A 95 -2.68 -16.80 3.50
N GLY A 96 -3.85 -16.25 3.82
CA GLY A 96 -4.25 -14.91 3.35
C GLY A 96 -3.33 -13.82 3.89
N PHE A 97 -2.90 -13.92 5.16
CA PHE A 97 -1.93 -13.01 5.76
C PHE A 97 -0.56 -13.08 5.07
N ILE A 98 -0.05 -14.28 4.80
CA ILE A 98 1.23 -14.47 4.10
C ILE A 98 1.18 -13.83 2.69
N ILE A 99 0.11 -14.08 1.94
CA ILE A 99 -0.07 -13.45 0.61
C ILE A 99 -0.12 -11.93 0.74
N PHE A 100 -0.84 -11.42 1.75
CA PHE A 100 -0.91 -9.98 2.02
C PHE A 100 0.47 -9.37 2.30
N VAL A 101 1.28 -10.02 3.14
CA VAL A 101 2.65 -9.58 3.47
C VAL A 101 3.53 -9.60 2.22
N LEU A 102 3.50 -10.67 1.43
CA LEU A 102 4.29 -10.79 0.20
C LEU A 102 3.95 -9.68 -0.81
N LEU A 103 2.65 -9.40 -1.02
CA LEU A 103 2.23 -8.32 -1.90
C LEU A 103 2.64 -6.95 -1.35
N SER A 104 2.53 -6.76 -0.04
CA SER A 104 2.94 -5.52 0.63
C SER A 104 4.46 -5.31 0.54
N THR A 105 5.26 -6.38 0.60
CA THR A 105 6.72 -6.31 0.39
C THR A 105 7.06 -5.80 -1.01
N GLY A 106 6.33 -6.22 -2.05
CA GLY A 106 6.48 -5.63 -3.39
C GLY A 106 6.20 -4.12 -3.40
N GLY A 107 5.15 -3.69 -2.71
CA GLY A 107 4.83 -2.27 -2.53
C GLY A 107 5.95 -1.50 -1.79
N PHE A 108 6.54 -2.12 -0.75
CA PHE A 108 7.68 -1.54 -0.03
C PHE A 108 8.90 -1.32 -0.95
N LEU A 109 9.25 -2.30 -1.78
CA LEU A 109 10.38 -2.19 -2.71
C LEU A 109 10.15 -1.07 -3.73
N ILE A 110 8.93 -0.93 -4.25
CA ILE A 110 8.55 0.17 -5.16
C ILE A 110 8.65 1.52 -4.43
N ASN A 111 8.11 1.62 -3.22
CA ASN A 111 8.18 2.84 -2.41
C ASN A 111 9.62 3.28 -2.17
N TYR A 112 10.46 2.35 -1.72
CA TYR A 112 11.88 2.59 -1.46
C TYR A 112 12.62 3.02 -2.73
N ALA A 113 12.42 2.32 -3.86
CA ALA A 113 13.06 2.66 -5.12
C ALA A 113 12.70 4.08 -5.59
N ILE A 114 11.45 4.49 -5.47
CA ILE A 114 11.02 5.85 -5.83
C ILE A 114 11.65 6.89 -4.91
N LYS A 115 11.74 6.61 -3.62
CA LYS A 115 12.39 7.52 -2.65
C LYS A 115 13.88 7.67 -2.93
N GLU A 116 14.60 6.56 -3.22
CA GLU A 116 16.02 6.64 -3.59
C GLU A 116 16.25 7.40 -4.91
N LEU A 117 15.42 7.15 -5.93
CA LEU A 117 15.49 7.91 -7.17
C LEU A 117 15.23 9.41 -6.95
N GLY A 118 14.26 9.76 -6.10
CA GLY A 118 14.00 11.14 -5.71
C GLY A 118 15.18 11.78 -4.98
N ASN A 119 15.86 11.02 -4.12
CA ASN A 119 17.03 11.49 -3.36
C ASN A 119 18.24 11.74 -4.26
N LEU A 120 18.38 11.01 -5.38
CA LEU A 120 19.44 11.24 -6.38
C LEU A 120 19.24 12.56 -7.15
N ILE A 121 18.00 13.07 -7.26
CA ILE A 121 17.69 14.32 -7.95
C ILE A 121 17.94 15.52 -7.01
N ILE A 122 17.35 15.47 -5.83
CA ILE A 122 17.53 16.47 -4.76
C ILE A 122 17.63 15.71 -3.45
N PRO A 123 18.70 15.89 -2.64
CA PRO A 123 18.85 15.25 -1.35
C PRO A 123 17.65 15.56 -0.43
N MET A 124 16.96 14.53 0.01
CA MET A 124 15.71 14.67 0.77
C MET A 124 15.92 15.14 2.21
N ASP A 125 17.11 14.90 2.77
CA ASP A 125 17.52 15.38 4.10
C ASP A 125 17.66 16.91 4.16
N THR A 126 17.95 17.53 3.02
CA THR A 126 18.09 18.99 2.92
C THR A 126 16.80 19.73 2.52
N ASN A 127 15.82 19.01 1.94
CA ASN A 127 14.61 19.63 1.40
C ASN A 127 13.34 18.83 1.80
N TYR A 128 12.68 19.30 2.87
CA TYR A 128 11.46 18.68 3.37
C TYR A 128 10.29 18.72 2.37
N ILE A 129 10.16 19.80 1.58
CA ILE A 129 9.09 19.92 0.57
C ILE A 129 9.28 18.85 -0.50
N TRP A 130 10.52 18.65 -0.95
CA TRP A 130 10.85 17.60 -1.91
C TRP A 130 10.59 16.20 -1.35
N PHE A 131 10.94 15.95 -0.09
CA PHE A 131 10.59 14.70 0.59
C PHE A 131 9.08 14.43 0.57
N VAL A 132 8.25 15.43 0.94
CA VAL A 132 6.79 15.29 0.94
C VAL A 132 6.26 15.02 -0.47
N PHE A 133 6.79 15.69 -1.50
CA PHE A 133 6.41 15.48 -2.89
C PHE A 133 6.73 14.05 -3.35
N ILE A 134 7.96 13.57 -3.14
CA ILE A 134 8.39 12.21 -3.52
C ILE A 134 7.63 11.15 -2.70
N PHE A 135 7.38 11.41 -1.42
CA PHE A 135 6.54 10.56 -0.59
C PHE A 135 5.13 10.41 -1.18
N GLY A 136 4.52 11.50 -1.61
CA GLY A 136 3.21 11.49 -2.28
C GLY A 136 3.21 10.68 -3.57
N VAL A 137 4.22 10.88 -4.43
CA VAL A 137 4.39 10.11 -5.68
C VAL A 137 4.55 8.61 -5.38
N ALA A 138 5.44 8.25 -4.46
CA ALA A 138 5.67 6.87 -4.05
C ALA A 138 4.39 6.21 -3.52
N THR A 139 3.66 6.92 -2.65
CA THR A 139 2.39 6.47 -2.09
C THR A 139 1.35 6.22 -3.19
N PHE A 140 1.21 7.16 -4.14
CA PHE A 140 0.25 7.03 -5.25
C PHE A 140 0.55 5.80 -6.12
N VAL A 141 1.81 5.58 -6.48
CA VAL A 141 2.24 4.41 -7.28
C VAL A 141 1.98 3.11 -6.51
N VAL A 142 2.33 3.05 -5.23
CA VAL A 142 2.10 1.88 -4.37
C VAL A 142 0.61 1.61 -4.16
N LEU A 143 -0.22 2.65 -4.09
CA LEU A 143 -1.68 2.50 -3.97
C LEU A 143 -2.26 1.82 -5.22
N ILE A 144 -1.85 2.23 -6.42
CA ILE A 144 -2.23 1.59 -7.68
C ILE A 144 -1.75 0.13 -7.69
N TYR A 145 -0.49 -0.11 -7.36
CA TYR A 145 0.08 -1.45 -7.29
C TYR A 145 -0.72 -2.35 -6.33
N ASN A 146 -0.98 -1.90 -5.11
CA ASN A 146 -1.74 -2.64 -4.12
C ASN A 146 -3.18 -2.92 -4.56
N TYR A 147 -3.84 -1.94 -5.20
CA TYR A 147 -5.18 -2.14 -5.73
C TYR A 147 -5.23 -3.23 -6.81
N VAL A 148 -4.32 -3.13 -7.79
CA VAL A 148 -4.26 -4.08 -8.90
C VAL A 148 -3.93 -5.48 -8.42
N THR A 149 -2.87 -5.63 -7.63
CA THR A 149 -2.40 -6.95 -7.16
C THR A 149 -3.40 -7.62 -6.23
N ARG A 150 -4.00 -6.88 -5.30
CA ARG A 150 -5.03 -7.42 -4.40
C ARG A 150 -6.27 -7.85 -5.18
N LYS A 151 -6.73 -7.04 -6.14
CA LYS A 151 -7.89 -7.39 -6.98
C LYS A 151 -7.65 -8.64 -7.81
N LEU A 152 -6.45 -8.79 -8.38
CA LEU A 152 -6.12 -9.93 -9.23
C LEU A 152 -5.83 -11.22 -8.45
N ILE A 153 -5.29 -11.12 -7.24
CA ILE A 153 -4.79 -12.28 -6.48
C ILE A 153 -5.73 -12.67 -5.34
N LEU A 154 -6.15 -11.70 -4.53
CA LEU A 154 -6.95 -11.97 -3.31
C LEU A 154 -8.46 -11.91 -3.55
N PHE A 155 -8.93 -11.12 -4.49
CA PHE A 155 -10.35 -10.84 -4.72
C PHE A 155 -10.84 -11.32 -6.08
N LYS A 156 -10.29 -12.42 -6.60
CA LYS A 156 -10.90 -13.07 -7.77
C LYS A 156 -12.35 -13.45 -7.40
N PRO A 157 -13.37 -12.90 -8.08
CA PRO A 157 -14.73 -13.37 -7.90
C PRO A 157 -14.77 -14.87 -8.21
N LYS A 158 -15.53 -15.65 -7.43
CA LYS A 158 -15.74 -17.06 -7.73
C LYS A 158 -16.33 -17.15 -9.13
N LYS A 159 -15.94 -18.15 -9.90
CA LYS A 159 -16.47 -18.43 -11.25
C LYS A 159 -18.02 -18.48 -11.29
N GLU A 160 -18.66 -18.90 -10.19
CA GLU A 160 -20.12 -18.93 -10.03
C GLU A 160 -20.78 -17.55 -9.99
N GLU A 161 -20.10 -16.51 -9.48
CA GLU A 161 -20.64 -15.14 -9.48
C GLU A 161 -20.55 -14.49 -10.86
N MET A 162 -19.53 -14.84 -11.67
CA MET A 162 -19.43 -14.37 -13.05
C MET A 162 -20.55 -14.96 -13.93
N ILE A 163 -20.88 -16.22 -13.75
CA ILE A 163 -21.97 -16.87 -14.52
C ILE A 163 -23.32 -16.26 -14.16
N LYS A 164 -23.61 -16.01 -12.86
CA LYS A 164 -24.85 -15.36 -12.43
C LYS A 164 -24.98 -13.91 -12.87
N SER A 165 -23.86 -13.17 -13.01
CA SER A 165 -23.90 -11.79 -13.51
C SER A 165 -24.15 -11.71 -15.00
N ASP A 166 -23.83 -12.75 -15.77
CA ASP A 166 -24.08 -12.83 -17.22
C ASP A 166 -25.48 -13.37 -17.55
N GLU A 167 -26.06 -14.19 -16.65
CA GLU A 167 -27.42 -14.74 -16.82
C GLU A 167 -28.55 -13.81 -16.36
N ASN A 168 -28.28 -12.79 -15.55
CA ASN A 168 -29.33 -11.87 -15.06
C ASN A 168 -28.95 -10.40 -15.29
N PRO A 169 -29.33 -9.79 -16.43
CA PRO A 169 -29.01 -8.40 -16.76
C PRO A 169 -29.77 -7.36 -15.93
N TYR A 170 -30.63 -7.76 -14.97
CA TYR A 170 -31.52 -6.86 -14.20
C TYR A 170 -31.14 -6.71 -12.70
N PHE A 171 -29.94 -7.14 -12.26
CA PHE A 171 -29.42 -6.88 -10.92
C PHE A 171 -28.19 -5.99 -10.93
#